data_e248058b604017106a00af6813f8a78b
#
_entry.id   e248058b604017106a00af6813f8a78b
#
_cell.length_a   1.000
_cell.length_b   1.000
_cell.length_c   1.000
_cell.angle_alpha   90.00
_cell.angle_beta   90.00
_cell.angle_gamma   90.00
#
_symmetry.space_group_name_H-M   'P 1'
#
loop_
_entity.id
_entity.type
_entity.pdbx_description
1 polymer ?
#
loop_
_entity_poly.entity_id
_entity_poly.type
_entity_poly.pdbx_seq_one_letter_code
_entity_poly.pdbx_strand_id
1 'polypeptide(L)'
;METGDKKNVFERKYVYGFGKKLDLEAMRRAAGFLIGEHDFKSFCANRRMKKSTVRRIDEIRIVEHGTKLEFLYTGNGFLYNMVRILTGTLLEVGSGTRRPEKMKEIIAAKN
;
A
#
# COMPACT_ATOMS: atom_id res chain seq x y z
N MET A 1 -26.88 4.88 2.52
CA MET A 1 -26.04 4.49 2.54
C MET A 1 -25.91 3.23 2.73
N GLU A 2 -25.68 2.62 2.31
CA GLU A 2 -25.68 1.54 2.49
C GLU A 2 -24.78 0.99 3.27
N THR A 3 -25.03 0.59 4.00
CA THR A 3 -24.25 0.23 5.09
C THR A 3 -23.61 -1.12 4.96
N GLY A 4 -24.17 -1.95 4.09
CA GLY A 4 -23.59 -3.25 3.85
C GLY A 4 -22.16 -3.20 3.36
N ASP A 5 -21.86 -2.20 2.57
CA ASP A 5 -20.53 -2.06 2.01
C ASP A 5 -19.50 -1.79 3.08
N LYS A 6 -19.89 -1.12 4.14
CA LYS A 6 -18.96 -0.78 5.19
C LYS A 6 -18.47 -2.00 5.96
N LYS A 7 -19.24 -3.05 5.97
CA LYS A 7 -18.85 -4.26 6.67
C LYS A 7 -17.65 -4.95 6.04
N ASN A 8 -17.43 -4.68 4.75
CA ASN A 8 -16.34 -5.30 4.02
C ASN A 8 -15.19 -4.35 3.76
N VAL A 9 -15.15 -3.25 4.50
CA VAL A 9 -14.10 -2.25 4.34
C VAL A 9 -13.31 -2.15 5.62
N PHE A 10 -12.01 -2.27 5.48
CA PHE A 10 -11.08 -2.20 6.60
C PHE A 10 -10.11 -1.05 6.38
N GLU A 11 -9.69 -0.45 7.47
CA GLU A 11 -8.77 0.66 7.44
C GLU A 11 -7.51 0.29 8.21
N ARG A 12 -6.35 0.62 7.65
CA ARG A 12 -5.07 0.42 8.33
C ARG A 12 -4.27 1.71 8.24
N LYS A 13 -3.72 2.12 9.36
CA LYS A 13 -2.90 3.32 9.42
C LYS A 13 -1.48 2.94 9.78
N TYR A 14 -0.53 3.57 9.09
CA TYR A 14 0.88 3.39 9.37
C TYR A 14 1.52 4.76 9.45
N VAL A 15 2.26 5.01 10.51
CA VAL A 15 2.93 6.30 10.70
C VAL A 15 4.43 6.07 10.65
N TYR A 16 5.10 6.87 9.84
CA TYR A 16 6.53 6.77 9.65
C TYR A 16 7.20 8.10 9.93
N GLY A 17 8.20 8.10 10.78
CA GLY A 17 9.01 9.29 11.04
C GLY A 17 10.13 9.36 10.02
N PHE A 18 10.30 10.50 9.38
CA PHE A 18 11.35 10.65 8.40
C PHE A 18 12.16 11.91 8.66
N GLY A 19 13.47 11.81 8.39
CA GLY A 19 14.36 12.95 8.53
C GLY A 19 14.86 13.49 7.22
N LYS A 20 14.43 12.88 6.12
CA LYS A 20 14.82 13.29 4.79
C LYS A 20 13.62 13.78 4.02
N LYS A 21 13.89 14.59 3.02
CA LYS A 21 12.84 15.01 2.12
C LYS A 21 12.46 13.84 1.22
N LEU A 22 11.18 13.59 1.11
CA LEU A 22 10.65 12.51 0.28
C LEU A 22 9.78 13.12 -0.82
N ASP A 23 9.75 12.46 -1.98
CA ASP A 23 8.93 12.89 -3.09
C ASP A 23 7.53 12.32 -2.91
N LEU A 24 6.66 13.11 -2.29
CA LEU A 24 5.30 12.67 -2.00
C LEU A 24 4.49 12.43 -3.26
N GLU A 25 4.75 13.23 -4.29
CA GLU A 25 4.01 13.08 -5.53
C GLU A 25 4.33 11.76 -6.20
N ALA A 26 5.60 11.39 -6.21
CA ALA A 26 6.00 10.10 -6.77
C ALA A 26 5.38 8.96 -5.98
N MET A 27 5.34 9.10 -4.66
CA MET A 27 4.75 8.09 -3.80
C MET A 27 3.25 7.95 -4.08
N ARG A 28 2.56 9.06 -4.28
CA ARG A 28 1.13 9.02 -4.59
C ARG A 28 0.88 8.40 -5.95
N ARG A 29 1.77 8.66 -6.91
CA ARG A 29 1.64 8.03 -8.21
C ARG A 29 1.82 6.52 -8.10
N ALA A 30 2.82 6.09 -7.34
CA ALA A 30 3.04 4.67 -7.13
C ALA A 30 1.85 4.03 -6.44
N ALA A 31 1.28 4.72 -5.45
CA ALA A 31 0.11 4.21 -4.75
C ALA A 31 -1.07 4.05 -5.69
N GLY A 32 -1.18 4.91 -6.70
CA GLY A 32 -2.26 4.81 -7.67
C GLY A 32 -2.26 3.49 -8.42
N PHE A 33 -1.10 2.90 -8.62
CA PHE A 33 -1.01 1.60 -9.30
C PHE A 33 -1.51 0.47 -8.42
N LEU A 34 -1.65 0.71 -7.14
CA LEU A 34 -2.08 -0.31 -6.19
C LEU A 34 -3.60 -0.30 -5.95
N ILE A 35 -4.25 0.76 -6.40
CA ILE A 35 -5.70 0.88 -6.22
C ILE A 35 -6.40 -0.13 -7.10
N GLY A 36 -7.48 -0.72 -6.57
CA GLY A 36 -8.25 -1.71 -7.29
C GLY A 36 -7.94 -3.11 -6.78
N GLU A 37 -8.44 -4.09 -7.52
CA GLU A 37 -8.27 -5.49 -7.15
C GLU A 37 -7.02 -6.05 -7.81
N HIS A 38 -6.12 -6.59 -7.00
CA HIS A 38 -4.87 -7.16 -7.48
C HIS A 38 -4.48 -8.34 -6.62
N ASP A 39 -3.58 -9.15 -7.14
CA ASP A 39 -2.97 -10.22 -6.36
C ASP A 39 -1.76 -9.63 -5.65
N PHE A 40 -1.87 -9.47 -4.35
CA PHE A 40 -0.81 -8.85 -3.55
C PHE A 40 0.14 -9.87 -2.94
N LYS A 41 0.35 -10.98 -3.60
CA LYS A 41 1.25 -12.01 -3.10
C LYS A 41 2.66 -11.47 -2.85
N SER A 42 3.13 -10.56 -3.71
CA SER A 42 4.44 -9.96 -3.56
C SER A 42 4.57 -9.13 -2.28
N PHE A 43 3.43 -8.75 -1.71
CA PHE A 43 3.39 -7.91 -0.50
C PHE A 43 2.90 -8.69 0.71
N CYS A 44 2.98 -10.00 0.65
CA CYS A 44 2.55 -10.87 1.74
C CYS A 44 3.75 -11.59 2.32
N ALA A 45 3.92 -11.51 3.64
CA ALA A 45 5.04 -12.17 4.29
C ALA A 45 4.83 -13.68 4.40
N ASN A 46 3.58 -14.12 4.41
CA ASN A 46 3.27 -15.53 4.54
C ASN A 46 3.12 -16.16 3.16
N ARG A 47 4.20 -16.73 2.64
CA ARG A 47 4.21 -17.30 1.30
C ARG A 47 3.49 -18.65 1.21
N ARG A 48 3.18 -19.24 2.35
CA ARG A 48 2.50 -20.53 2.39
C ARG A 48 1.00 -20.37 2.64
N MET A 49 0.52 -19.17 2.44
CA MET A 49 -0.87 -18.89 2.67
C MET A 49 -1.76 -19.74 1.77
N LYS A 50 -2.72 -20.43 2.36
CA LYS A 50 -3.64 -21.29 1.60
C LYS A 50 -4.80 -20.51 1.02
N LYS A 51 -5.12 -19.37 1.61
CA LYS A 51 -6.20 -18.53 1.10
C LYS A 51 -5.70 -17.64 -0.03
N SER A 52 -6.66 -17.14 -0.78
CA SER A 52 -6.34 -16.23 -1.87
C SER A 52 -5.57 -15.02 -1.39
N THR A 53 -4.59 -14.59 -2.18
CA THR A 53 -3.83 -13.37 -1.90
C THR A 53 -4.38 -12.18 -2.68
N VAL A 54 -5.52 -12.35 -3.32
CA VAL A 54 -6.17 -11.26 -4.03
C VAL A 54 -6.89 -10.37 -3.04
N ARG A 55 -6.65 -9.07 -3.12
CA ARG A 55 -7.30 -8.09 -2.26
C ARG A 55 -7.63 -6.87 -3.08
N ARG A 56 -8.56 -6.06 -2.58
CA ARG A 56 -8.92 -4.81 -3.24
C ARG A 56 -8.55 -3.65 -2.33
N ILE A 57 -7.82 -2.70 -2.88
CA ILE A 57 -7.50 -1.47 -2.17
C ILE A 57 -8.36 -0.36 -2.77
N ASP A 58 -9.15 0.29 -1.94
CA ASP A 58 -10.03 1.35 -2.39
C ASP A 58 -9.34 2.70 -2.38
N GLU A 59 -8.48 2.92 -1.39
CA GLU A 59 -7.81 4.20 -1.27
C GLU A 59 -6.51 4.06 -0.49
N ILE A 60 -5.52 4.84 -0.89
CA ILE A 60 -4.29 4.98 -0.14
C ILE A 60 -4.04 6.47 0.02
N ARG A 61 -4.08 6.95 1.26
CA ARG A 61 -3.80 8.35 1.56
C ARG A 61 -2.43 8.49 2.16
N ILE A 62 -1.70 9.48 1.69
CA ILE A 62 -0.39 9.80 2.23
C ILE A 62 -0.42 11.25 2.67
N VAL A 63 -0.32 11.47 3.97
CA VAL A 63 -0.44 12.80 4.55
C VAL A 63 0.81 13.14 5.32
N GLU A 64 1.32 14.33 5.12
CA GLU A 64 2.51 14.81 5.81
C GLU A 64 2.12 15.61 7.05
N HIS A 65 2.69 15.23 8.19
CA HIS A 65 2.47 15.92 9.46
C HIS A 65 3.82 16.24 10.08
N GLY A 66 4.38 17.42 9.78
CA GLY A 66 5.67 17.78 10.30
C GLY A 66 6.76 16.83 9.83
N THR A 67 7.36 16.10 10.75
CA THR A 67 8.41 15.15 10.41
C THR A 67 7.86 13.73 10.27
N LYS A 68 6.54 13.57 10.21
CA LYS A 68 5.94 12.25 10.09
C LYS A 68 5.09 12.15 8.85
N LEU A 69 5.06 10.94 8.29
CA LEU A 69 4.16 10.61 7.20
C LEU A 69 3.13 9.63 7.71
N GLU A 70 1.88 9.90 7.40
CA GLU A 70 0.79 9.03 7.77
C GLU A 70 0.27 8.36 6.49
N PHE A 71 0.23 7.03 6.50
CA PHE A 71 -0.29 6.25 5.40
C PHE A 71 -1.60 5.62 5.85
N LEU A 72 -2.66 5.89 5.11
CA LEU A 72 -3.97 5.35 5.44
C LEU A 72 -4.44 4.49 4.27
N TYR A 73 -4.63 3.20 4.55
CA TYR A 73 -5.05 2.23 3.55
C TYR A 73 -6.48 1.79 3.82
N THR A 74 -7.30 1.80 2.77
CA THR A 74 -8.69 1.36 2.87
C THR A 74 -8.92 0.29 1.83
N GLY A 75 -9.50 -0.84 2.22
CA GLY A 75 -9.74 -1.92 1.29
C GLY A 75 -10.59 -3.02 1.89
N ASN A 76 -10.72 -4.13 1.15
CA ASN A 76 -11.56 -5.24 1.60
C ASN A 76 -10.83 -6.22 2.52
N GLY A 77 -9.58 -5.93 2.82
CA GLY A 77 -8.78 -6.76 3.71
C GLY A 77 -7.31 -6.62 3.38
N PHE A 78 -6.47 -7.08 4.31
CA PHE A 78 -5.04 -6.96 4.13
C PHE A 78 -4.37 -8.26 4.53
N LEU A 79 -3.38 -8.65 3.74
CA LEU A 79 -2.61 -9.85 4.01
C LEU A 79 -1.62 -9.58 5.14
N TYR A 80 -1.03 -10.66 5.65
CA TYR A 80 -0.07 -10.55 6.74
C TYR A 80 1.09 -9.63 6.33
N ASN A 81 1.32 -8.60 7.12
CA ASN A 81 2.36 -7.58 6.89
C ASN A 81 2.22 -6.82 5.57
N MET A 82 1.08 -6.95 4.89
CA MET A 82 0.88 -6.30 3.60
C MET A 82 1.07 -4.78 3.68
N VAL A 83 0.43 -4.14 4.65
CA VAL A 83 0.51 -2.69 4.79
C VAL A 83 1.95 -2.25 5.06
N ARG A 84 2.65 -3.00 5.88
CA ARG A 84 4.03 -2.69 6.21
C ARG A 84 4.94 -2.79 4.99
N ILE A 85 4.75 -3.84 4.20
CA ILE A 85 5.57 -4.04 3.00
C ILE A 85 5.24 -2.99 1.95
N LEU A 86 3.95 -2.68 1.77
CA LEU A 86 3.53 -1.64 0.83
C LEU A 86 4.15 -0.29 1.22
N THR A 87 4.09 0.03 2.50
CA THR A 87 4.63 1.30 2.96
C THR A 87 6.13 1.38 2.72
N GLY A 88 6.85 0.30 3.00
CA GLY A 88 8.29 0.26 2.74
C GLY A 88 8.62 0.49 1.28
N THR A 89 7.85 -0.13 0.39
CA THR A 89 8.06 0.04 -1.04
C THR A 89 7.76 1.46 -1.48
N LEU A 90 6.68 2.05 -0.94
CA LEU A 90 6.35 3.42 -1.26
C LEU A 90 7.44 4.39 -0.78
N LEU A 91 8.03 4.10 0.38
CA LEU A 91 9.13 4.93 0.88
C LEU A 91 10.34 4.85 -0.04
N GLU A 92 10.59 3.70 -0.64
CA GLU A 92 11.66 3.57 -1.62
C GLU A 92 11.39 4.45 -2.84
N VAL A 93 10.14 4.54 -3.25
CA VAL A 93 9.78 5.42 -4.34
C VAL A 93 10.01 6.87 -3.94
N GLY A 94 9.60 7.24 -2.73
CA GLY A 94 9.75 8.61 -2.26
C GLY A 94 11.19 9.04 -2.12
N SER A 95 12.09 8.10 -1.81
CA SER A 95 13.51 8.41 -1.65
C SER A 95 14.26 8.40 -2.98
N GLY A 96 13.58 8.05 -4.08
CA GLY A 96 14.21 8.00 -5.39
C GLY A 96 14.90 6.69 -5.72
N THR A 97 14.84 5.73 -4.80
CA THR A 97 15.48 4.43 -5.02
C THR A 97 14.74 3.60 -6.05
N ARG A 98 13.44 3.85 -6.19
CA ARG A 98 12.60 3.05 -7.06
C ARG A 98 11.65 3.97 -7.83
N ARG A 99 11.40 3.65 -9.09
CA ARG A 99 10.46 4.42 -9.89
C ARG A 99 9.02 4.05 -9.54
N PRO A 100 8.08 5.01 -9.61
CA PRO A 100 6.68 4.67 -9.32
C PRO A 100 6.14 3.57 -10.21
N GLU A 101 6.55 3.52 -11.48
CA GLU A 101 6.08 2.52 -12.42
C GLU A 101 6.48 1.10 -12.05
N LYS A 102 7.50 0.95 -11.22
CA LYS A 102 7.91 -0.37 -10.77
C LYS A 102 6.82 -1.08 -9.98
N MET A 103 5.89 -0.34 -9.41
CA MET A 103 4.78 -0.94 -8.70
C MET A 103 3.98 -1.89 -9.57
N LYS A 104 3.77 -1.52 -10.83
CA LYS A 104 3.04 -2.38 -11.75
C LYS A 104 3.77 -3.70 -11.95
N GLU A 105 5.08 -3.63 -12.07
CA GLU A 105 5.88 -4.84 -12.29
C GLU A 105 5.88 -5.74 -11.07
N ILE A 106 5.94 -5.15 -9.89
CA ILE A 106 5.95 -5.94 -8.66
C ILE A 106 4.63 -6.69 -8.50
N ILE A 107 3.52 -6.02 -8.77
CA ILE A 107 2.22 -6.67 -8.68
C ILE A 107 2.09 -7.78 -9.71
N ALA A 108 2.55 -7.52 -10.93
CA ALA A 108 2.44 -8.49 -12.00
C ALA A 108 3.31 -9.72 -11.75
N ALA A 109 4.41 -9.55 -11.05
CA ALA A 109 5.35 -10.65 -10.79
C ALA A 109 4.76 -11.72 -9.88
N LYS A 110 3.95 -11.31 -8.92
CA LYS A 110 3.29 -12.25 -8.00
C LYS A 110 4.26 -13.11 -7.20
N ASN A 111 5.42 -12.57 -6.89
CA ASN A 111 6.41 -13.33 -6.11
C ASN A 111 6.53 -12.87 -4.69
#